data_96f7af9dd49d4ae4ecd0d69846cf615e
#
_entry.id   96f7af9dd49d4ae4ecd0d69846cf615e
#
_cell.length_a   1.000
_cell.length_b   1.000
_cell.length_c   1.000
_cell.angle_alpha   90.00
_cell.angle_beta   90.00
_cell.angle_gamma   90.00
#
_symmetry.space_group_name_H-M   'P 1'
#
loop_
_entity.id
_entity.type
_entity.pdbx_description
1 polymer ?
#
loop_
_entity_poly.entity_id
_entity_poly.type
_entity_poly.pdbx_seq_one_letter_code
_entity_poly.pdbx_strand_id
1 'polypeptide(L)'
;MKKMRWTAMAMAAAMVLSSGAAIPAMAEEAVGGNEEVLTSEPHKIRTIITTDGEIDDQCSLVRYMLYANMFELEGLVSSSSKFHYTTKEGEVFKGKTENQKWIDAYAQVYENLCKHADGFPDPEYLTSINVEGNVTAPGEMGTDTPGSLLIKKCIMDEREDMLFLQVWGGANTIAAALRSIEEEYKGTDQWEEVYKKVCDKIVLWNDLDQDNTVNDYILPHWPDVKVIMSYDQFWAIGYPWSSTTPEVYHKYYDEEFMTKYIANDANSLSQIYYNNLTSMGGEGEHPIRFLSEGDTPNFFYILDNGLRSWENPSYGGWAGRFNKVNCADDAWNIGSEERDPMATSGQMLSGYWNEASDDGDRYKPIWRWADDFQNEFAARMKWCTEEYENANHEPVVQVEEGIDLTAKRGETVTLTAKTYDPDGDQVSVAFWQYGDADTYGGDVELTAGEGDQVSFTVPEDAKTGDTIHIIVEAQDDDEETPITRYQRVIVTVGAETEQ
;
A
#
# COMPACT_ATOMS: atom_id res chain seq x y z
N MET A 1 18.33 -22.71 -38.12
CA MET A 1 17.77 -21.36 -38.15
C MET A 1 16.26 -21.48 -38.32
N LYS A 2 15.53 -21.54 -37.22
CA LYS A 2 14.05 -21.44 -37.20
C LYS A 2 13.70 -20.14 -36.51
N LYS A 3 13.13 -19.20 -37.25
CA LYS A 3 12.60 -17.95 -36.74
C LYS A 3 11.33 -18.26 -35.93
N MET A 4 11.40 -18.06 -34.63
CA MET A 4 10.24 -18.04 -33.76
C MET A 4 9.57 -16.66 -33.90
N ARG A 5 8.34 -16.64 -34.39
CA ARG A 5 7.49 -15.45 -34.43
C ARG A 5 6.88 -15.30 -33.04
N TRP A 6 7.19 -14.22 -32.37
CA TRP A 6 6.46 -13.74 -31.21
C TRP A 6 5.17 -13.09 -31.71
N THR A 7 4.04 -13.66 -31.42
CA THR A 7 2.75 -12.99 -31.49
C THR A 7 2.56 -12.24 -30.17
N ALA A 8 2.72 -10.94 -30.22
CA ALA A 8 2.28 -10.06 -29.15
C ALA A 8 0.74 -10.15 -29.14
N MET A 9 0.20 -10.72 -28.06
CA MET A 9 -1.22 -10.67 -27.76
C MET A 9 -1.43 -9.32 -27.05
N ALA A 10 -1.89 -8.33 -27.79
CA ALA A 10 -2.39 -7.10 -27.21
C ALA A 10 -3.72 -7.46 -26.53
N MET A 11 -3.79 -7.41 -25.21
CA MET A 11 -5.05 -7.31 -24.50
C MET A 11 -5.61 -5.92 -24.80
N ALA A 12 -6.58 -5.86 -25.68
CA ALA A 12 -7.41 -4.69 -25.86
C ALA A 12 -8.36 -4.64 -24.66
N ALA A 13 -8.18 -3.67 -23.77
CA ALA A 13 -9.26 -3.24 -22.89
C ALA A 13 -10.44 -2.88 -23.80
N ALA A 14 -11.54 -3.58 -23.65
CA ALA A 14 -12.76 -3.26 -24.38
C ALA A 14 -13.40 -2.03 -23.72
N MET A 15 -12.98 -0.83 -24.14
CA MET A 15 -13.77 0.38 -23.89
C MET A 15 -15.05 0.26 -24.70
N VAL A 16 -16.17 0.03 -24.05
CA VAL A 16 -17.49 0.17 -24.64
C VAL A 16 -17.83 1.67 -24.61
N LEU A 17 -17.47 2.37 -25.68
CA LEU A 17 -17.98 3.73 -25.93
C LEU A 17 -19.46 3.62 -26.36
N SER A 18 -20.38 3.92 -25.45
CA SER A 18 -21.78 4.14 -25.79
C SER A 18 -21.94 5.53 -26.41
N SER A 19 -22.10 5.59 -27.72
CA SER A 19 -22.52 6.80 -28.42
C SER A 19 -24.01 7.06 -28.17
N GLY A 20 -24.33 7.84 -27.14
CA GLY A 20 -25.65 8.36 -26.89
C GLY A 20 -25.95 9.58 -27.76
N ALA A 21 -26.95 9.47 -28.64
CA ALA A 21 -27.49 10.61 -29.37
C ALA A 21 -28.27 11.52 -28.40
N ALA A 22 -27.94 12.80 -28.38
CA ALA A 22 -28.63 13.80 -27.58
C ALA A 22 -30.09 13.97 -27.99
N ILE A 23 -31.02 13.74 -27.07
CA ILE A 23 -32.40 14.18 -27.12
C ILE A 23 -32.54 15.37 -26.15
N PRO A 24 -33.18 16.49 -26.54
CA PRO A 24 -33.27 17.65 -25.65
C PRO A 24 -34.18 17.36 -24.47
N ALA A 25 -33.66 17.60 -23.27
CA ALA A 25 -34.37 17.44 -22.02
C ALA A 25 -35.47 18.51 -21.90
N MET A 26 -36.73 18.06 -21.71
CA MET A 26 -37.79 18.86 -21.10
C MET A 26 -37.63 18.75 -19.60
N ALA A 27 -37.55 19.89 -18.93
CA ALA A 27 -37.53 19.96 -17.48
C ALA A 27 -38.81 19.36 -16.88
N GLU A 28 -38.67 18.29 -16.13
CA GLU A 28 -39.72 17.73 -15.28
C GLU A 28 -39.29 17.90 -13.81
N GLU A 29 -40.26 18.41 -13.01
CA GLU A 29 -40.04 18.79 -11.62
C GLU A 29 -39.58 17.59 -10.79
N ALA A 30 -38.53 17.80 -9.99
CA ALA A 30 -37.98 16.83 -9.05
C ALA A 30 -39.04 16.43 -8.00
N VAL A 31 -39.46 15.19 -8.05
CA VAL A 31 -40.11 14.48 -6.93
C VAL A 31 -38.95 14.00 -6.04
N GLY A 32 -38.79 14.64 -4.86
CA GLY A 32 -37.78 14.28 -3.90
C GLY A 32 -37.90 12.82 -3.42
N GLY A 33 -37.07 11.94 -3.95
CA GLY A 33 -36.64 10.74 -3.30
C GLY A 33 -35.33 11.08 -2.58
N ASN A 34 -35.16 10.67 -1.34
CA ASN A 34 -33.85 10.64 -0.70
C ASN A 34 -33.00 9.63 -1.48
N GLU A 35 -32.24 10.06 -2.46
CA GLU A 35 -31.10 9.29 -2.94
C GLU A 35 -30.12 9.21 -1.77
N GLU A 36 -29.86 8.04 -1.29
CA GLU A 36 -28.85 7.75 -0.28
C GLU A 36 -27.51 8.11 -0.95
N VAL A 37 -26.91 9.22 -0.53
CA VAL A 37 -25.62 9.64 -1.06
C VAL A 37 -24.62 8.55 -0.70
N LEU A 38 -23.99 7.95 -1.70
CA LEU A 38 -22.93 6.98 -1.49
C LEU A 38 -21.77 7.72 -0.77
N THR A 39 -21.46 7.30 0.43
CA THR A 39 -20.30 7.80 1.17
C THR A 39 -19.49 6.60 1.61
N SER A 40 -18.20 6.63 1.37
CA SER A 40 -17.29 5.68 1.97
C SER A 40 -16.36 6.41 2.92
N GLU A 41 -16.59 6.26 4.22
CA GLU A 41 -15.59 6.65 5.19
C GLU A 41 -14.48 5.60 5.17
N PRO A 42 -13.22 5.97 4.89
CA PRO A 42 -12.14 5.00 4.81
C PRO A 42 -11.89 4.32 6.15
N HIS A 43 -11.65 3.01 6.12
CA HIS A 43 -11.24 2.27 7.30
C HIS A 43 -9.79 2.63 7.65
N LYS A 44 -9.59 3.41 8.71
CA LYS A 44 -8.28 3.87 9.15
C LYS A 44 -7.59 2.84 10.03
N ILE A 45 -6.46 2.35 9.57
CA ILE A 45 -5.65 1.40 10.34
C ILE A 45 -4.65 2.14 11.21
N ARG A 46 -4.51 1.69 12.46
CA ARG A 46 -3.48 2.15 13.40
C ARG A 46 -2.11 1.77 12.90
N THR A 47 -1.20 2.74 12.86
CA THR A 47 0.14 2.47 12.36
C THR A 47 1.23 3.25 13.10
N ILE A 48 2.43 2.66 13.11
CA ILE A 48 3.67 3.33 13.52
C ILE A 48 4.67 3.15 12.39
N ILE A 49 5.31 4.24 11.98
CA ILE A 49 6.40 4.23 10.99
C ILE A 49 7.72 4.21 11.75
N THR A 50 8.62 3.26 11.39
CA THR A 50 10.04 3.30 11.75
C THR A 50 10.87 3.59 10.50
N THR A 51 11.68 4.64 10.52
CA THR A 51 12.43 5.16 9.37
C THR A 51 13.88 5.43 9.74
N ASP A 52 14.83 5.10 8.87
CA ASP A 52 16.24 5.45 9.05
C ASP A 52 16.65 6.71 8.26
N GLY A 53 15.68 7.30 7.52
CA GLY A 53 15.82 8.58 6.87
C GLY A 53 16.69 8.57 5.61
N GLU A 54 16.83 7.44 4.92
CA GLU A 54 17.42 7.39 3.58
C GLU A 54 16.60 8.22 2.58
N ILE A 55 17.08 8.36 1.36
CA ILE A 55 16.45 9.27 0.38
C ILE A 55 15.07 8.76 -0.08
N ASP A 56 14.86 7.46 -0.13
CA ASP A 56 13.58 6.85 -0.47
C ASP A 56 12.57 6.95 0.68
N ASP A 57 12.98 6.78 1.95
CA ASP A 57 12.17 7.15 3.12
C ASP A 57 11.68 8.61 3.01
N GLN A 58 12.62 9.49 2.65
CA GLN A 58 12.32 10.92 2.54
C GLN A 58 11.31 11.22 1.45
N CYS A 59 11.40 10.59 0.30
CA CYS A 59 10.43 10.73 -0.79
C CYS A 59 9.09 10.09 -0.42
N SER A 60 9.12 8.89 0.17
CA SER A 60 7.94 8.18 0.68
C SER A 60 7.20 8.97 1.76
N LEU A 61 7.93 9.68 2.63
CA LEU A 61 7.32 10.49 3.69
C LEU A 61 6.59 11.72 3.12
N VAL A 62 7.07 12.31 2.01
CA VAL A 62 6.31 13.36 1.31
C VAL A 62 4.97 12.83 0.82
N ARG A 63 4.96 11.66 0.16
CA ARG A 63 3.71 11.02 -0.28
C ARG A 63 2.83 10.67 0.92
N TYR A 64 3.38 10.07 1.96
CA TYR A 64 2.64 9.71 3.18
C TYR A 64 1.89 10.90 3.78
N MET A 65 2.52 12.08 3.85
CA MET A 65 1.90 13.28 4.41
C MET A 65 0.63 13.71 3.65
N LEU A 66 0.56 13.42 2.35
CA LEU A 66 -0.64 13.70 1.53
C LEU A 66 -1.75 12.66 1.75
N TYR A 67 -1.41 11.49 2.28
CA TYR A 67 -2.34 10.40 2.61
C TYR A 67 -2.56 10.27 4.12
N ALA A 68 -2.01 11.17 4.93
CA ALA A 68 -2.05 11.05 6.39
C ALA A 68 -3.47 11.03 6.98
N ASN A 69 -4.45 11.53 6.24
CA ASN A 69 -5.87 11.45 6.59
C ASN A 69 -6.46 10.04 6.47
N MET A 70 -5.78 9.11 5.78
CA MET A 70 -6.25 7.74 5.54
C MET A 70 -5.81 6.75 6.64
N PHE A 71 -5.02 7.20 7.62
CA PHE A 71 -4.43 6.33 8.65
C PHE A 71 -4.62 6.91 10.05
N GLU A 72 -4.48 6.04 11.06
CA GLU A 72 -4.34 6.46 12.46
C GLU A 72 -2.86 6.34 12.85
N LEU A 73 -2.06 7.36 12.55
CA LEU A 73 -0.62 7.38 12.85
C LEU A 73 -0.40 7.61 14.34
N GLU A 74 0.19 6.64 15.04
CA GLU A 74 0.49 6.69 16.48
C GLU A 74 1.98 6.91 16.80
N GLY A 75 2.86 6.84 15.79
CA GLY A 75 4.28 7.08 15.97
C GLY A 75 5.02 7.30 14.66
N LEU A 76 5.89 8.31 14.63
CA LEU A 76 6.92 8.50 13.63
C LEU A 76 8.26 8.36 14.35
N VAL A 77 8.90 7.20 14.17
CA VAL A 77 10.01 6.74 14.99
C VAL A 77 11.28 6.62 14.15
N SER A 78 12.33 7.34 14.53
CA SER A 78 13.61 7.14 13.88
C SER A 78 14.25 5.81 14.30
N SER A 79 14.74 5.04 13.35
CA SER A 79 15.46 3.77 13.55
C SER A 79 16.84 3.82 12.89
N SER A 80 17.48 2.70 12.69
CA SER A 80 18.72 2.60 11.92
C SER A 80 18.73 1.35 11.06
N SER A 81 19.46 1.39 9.95
CA SER A 81 19.73 0.24 9.10
C SER A 81 21.23 0.10 8.84
N LYS A 82 21.64 -0.92 8.09
CA LYS A 82 23.02 -1.04 7.59
C LYS A 82 23.41 0.11 6.66
N PHE A 83 22.43 0.74 6.05
CA PHE A 83 22.66 1.83 5.12
C PHE A 83 22.79 3.17 5.85
N HIS A 84 21.99 3.41 6.88
CA HIS A 84 21.88 4.69 7.52
C HIS A 84 21.76 4.59 9.06
N TYR A 85 22.71 5.19 9.78
CA TYR A 85 22.73 5.24 11.25
C TYR A 85 23.63 6.38 11.75
N THR A 86 23.38 6.89 12.96
CA THR A 86 23.99 8.15 13.45
C THR A 86 25.50 8.08 13.68
N THR A 87 26.07 6.89 13.89
CA THR A 87 27.53 6.72 14.12
C THR A 87 28.29 6.35 12.85
N LYS A 88 27.61 6.22 11.70
CA LYS A 88 28.26 5.90 10.41
C LYS A 88 29.16 7.04 9.96
N GLU A 89 30.42 6.72 9.66
CA GLU A 89 31.42 7.70 9.28
C GLU A 89 31.07 8.36 7.93
N GLY A 90 31.05 9.69 7.92
CA GLY A 90 30.77 10.47 6.72
C GLY A 90 29.30 10.76 6.47
N GLU A 91 28.38 10.23 7.26
CA GLU A 91 26.95 10.48 7.16
C GLU A 91 26.44 11.38 8.30
N VAL A 92 25.33 12.07 8.02
CA VAL A 92 24.75 13.05 8.95
C VAL A 92 23.29 12.72 9.20
N PHE A 93 22.99 11.45 9.52
CA PHE A 93 21.65 11.09 9.99
C PHE A 93 21.40 11.77 11.35
N LYS A 94 20.24 12.42 11.49
CA LYS A 94 19.91 13.26 12.67
C LYS A 94 18.73 12.70 13.47
N GLY A 95 18.34 11.46 13.22
CA GLY A 95 17.21 10.86 13.88
C GLY A 95 15.93 11.68 13.73
N LYS A 96 15.15 11.81 14.80
CA LYS A 96 13.87 12.54 14.77
C LYS A 96 13.94 13.99 14.30
N THR A 97 15.12 14.61 14.35
CA THR A 97 15.31 15.98 13.87
C THR A 97 15.20 16.07 12.34
N GLU A 98 15.52 14.97 11.66
CA GLU A 98 15.28 14.84 10.23
C GLU A 98 13.77 14.82 9.97
N ASN A 99 13.02 13.91 10.62
CA ASN A 99 11.57 13.78 10.46
C ASN A 99 10.81 15.08 10.71
N GLN A 100 11.30 15.94 11.65
CA GLN A 100 10.67 17.22 11.95
C GLN A 100 10.57 18.14 10.75
N LYS A 101 11.49 18.06 9.79
CA LYS A 101 11.45 18.89 8.57
C LYS A 101 10.22 18.61 7.71
N TRP A 102 9.80 17.34 7.64
CA TRP A 102 8.58 16.96 6.90
C TRP A 102 7.33 17.43 7.61
N ILE A 103 7.31 17.34 8.94
CA ILE A 103 6.21 17.85 9.76
C ILE A 103 6.11 19.36 9.59
N ASP A 104 7.25 20.08 9.61
CA ASP A 104 7.29 21.53 9.43
C ASP A 104 6.85 21.95 8.01
N ALA A 105 7.14 21.14 6.99
CA ALA A 105 6.67 21.35 5.63
C ALA A 105 5.18 21.07 5.48
N TYR A 106 4.71 19.95 6.05
CA TYR A 106 3.30 19.59 6.10
C TYR A 106 2.47 20.69 6.80
N ALA A 107 2.96 21.25 7.90
CA ALA A 107 2.29 22.33 8.61
C ALA A 107 1.99 23.56 7.74
N GLN A 108 2.78 23.80 6.69
CA GLN A 108 2.57 24.93 5.78
C GLN A 108 1.44 24.70 4.79
N VAL A 109 1.07 23.44 4.53
CA VAL A 109 0.00 23.05 3.58
C VAL A 109 -1.21 22.46 4.29
N TYR A 110 -1.14 22.23 5.60
CA TYR A 110 -2.15 21.55 6.41
C TYR A 110 -3.54 22.17 6.30
N GLU A 111 -3.65 23.51 6.43
CA GLU A 111 -4.92 24.21 6.33
C GLU A 111 -5.57 24.02 4.95
N ASN A 112 -4.75 23.92 3.90
CA ASN A 112 -5.26 23.69 2.56
C ASN A 112 -5.71 22.23 2.36
N LEU A 113 -4.91 21.27 2.80
CA LEU A 113 -5.27 19.85 2.77
C LEU A 113 -6.61 19.58 3.48
N CYS A 114 -6.86 20.25 4.62
CA CYS A 114 -8.11 20.14 5.37
C CYS A 114 -9.35 20.71 4.63
N LYS A 115 -9.18 21.43 3.52
CA LYS A 115 -10.30 21.85 2.67
C LYS A 115 -10.79 20.71 1.76
N HIS A 116 -9.89 19.76 1.43
CA HIS A 116 -10.14 18.68 0.48
C HIS A 116 -10.68 17.42 1.14
N ALA A 117 -10.20 17.09 2.34
CA ALA A 117 -10.68 15.93 3.08
C ALA A 117 -10.55 16.11 4.60
N ASP A 118 -11.44 15.47 5.34
CA ASP A 118 -11.39 15.41 6.78
C ASP A 118 -10.32 14.42 7.27
N GLY A 119 -9.85 14.62 8.50
CA GLY A 119 -9.02 13.63 9.21
C GLY A 119 -7.53 13.73 9.01
N PHE A 120 -7.03 14.80 8.37
CA PHE A 120 -5.61 15.11 8.39
C PHE A 120 -5.15 15.39 9.82
N PRO A 121 -4.04 14.75 10.30
CA PRO A 121 -3.55 14.94 11.66
C PRO A 121 -2.99 16.36 11.86
N ASP A 122 -3.26 16.93 13.04
CA ASP A 122 -2.71 18.22 13.40
C ASP A 122 -1.16 18.17 13.46
N PRO A 123 -0.44 19.17 12.93
CA PRO A 123 1.03 19.21 12.96
C PRO A 123 1.65 19.18 14.36
N GLU A 124 0.96 19.73 15.38
CA GLU A 124 1.43 19.64 16.78
C GLU A 124 1.32 18.20 17.29
N TYR A 125 0.24 17.48 16.90
CA TYR A 125 0.11 16.06 17.18
C TYR A 125 1.25 15.26 16.53
N LEU A 126 1.53 15.46 15.24
CA LEU A 126 2.63 14.78 14.54
C LEU A 126 3.99 15.06 15.21
N THR A 127 4.23 16.29 15.64
CA THR A 127 5.44 16.65 16.41
C THR A 127 5.51 15.88 17.74
N SER A 128 4.37 15.66 18.41
CA SER A 128 4.30 14.98 19.70
C SER A 128 4.62 13.49 19.60
N ILE A 129 4.33 12.85 18.48
CA ILE A 129 4.59 11.43 18.20
C ILE A 129 5.89 11.19 17.42
N ASN A 130 6.61 12.24 17.03
CA ASN A 130 7.92 12.16 16.42
C ASN A 130 8.99 11.92 17.51
N VAL A 131 9.42 10.68 17.64
CA VAL A 131 10.33 10.23 18.71
C VAL A 131 11.54 9.49 18.17
N GLU A 132 12.63 9.51 18.94
CA GLU A 132 13.84 8.80 18.59
C GLU A 132 13.81 7.36 19.08
N GLY A 133 14.10 6.43 18.19
CA GLY A 133 14.30 5.02 18.48
C GLY A 133 15.77 4.64 18.59
N ASN A 134 16.11 3.42 18.15
CA ASN A 134 17.47 2.88 18.20
C ASN A 134 18.22 3.28 16.91
N VAL A 135 18.92 4.43 16.94
CA VAL A 135 19.52 5.08 15.75
C VAL A 135 21.04 4.97 15.67
N THR A 136 21.71 4.37 16.66
CA THR A 136 23.17 4.44 16.79
C THR A 136 23.90 3.41 15.93
N ALA A 137 23.34 2.23 15.78
CA ALA A 137 23.93 1.15 14.97
C ALA A 137 22.85 0.18 14.49
N PRO A 138 23.03 -0.45 13.31
CA PRO A 138 22.10 -1.47 12.81
C PRO A 138 22.01 -2.66 13.78
N GLY A 139 20.81 -3.19 13.99
CA GLY A 139 20.56 -4.32 14.88
C GLY A 139 20.72 -4.02 16.39
N GLU A 140 21.04 -2.78 16.77
CA GLU A 140 21.08 -2.41 18.18
C GLU A 140 19.65 -2.39 18.74
N MET A 141 19.34 -3.30 19.66
CA MET A 141 18.04 -3.46 20.31
C MET A 141 18.14 -3.64 21.81
N GLY A 142 19.35 -3.54 22.38
CA GLY A 142 19.62 -3.78 23.80
C GLY A 142 19.19 -2.66 24.74
N THR A 143 18.88 -1.47 24.20
CA THR A 143 18.54 -0.29 24.97
C THR A 143 17.12 0.16 24.70
N ASP A 144 16.34 0.41 25.75
CA ASP A 144 15.04 1.04 25.61
C ASP A 144 15.18 2.52 25.26
N THR A 145 14.47 2.95 24.24
CA THR A 145 14.47 4.33 23.72
C THR A 145 13.06 4.92 23.81
N PRO A 146 12.89 6.24 23.66
CA PRO A 146 11.53 6.81 23.56
C PRO A 146 10.68 6.14 22.48
N GLY A 147 11.28 5.75 21.35
CA GLY A 147 10.60 5.06 20.25
C GLY A 147 10.19 3.64 20.63
N SER A 148 11.10 2.83 21.18
CA SER A 148 10.76 1.46 21.60
C SER A 148 9.72 1.43 22.72
N LEU A 149 9.75 2.41 23.64
CA LEU A 149 8.77 2.54 24.69
C LEU A 149 7.39 3.00 24.16
N LEU A 150 7.35 3.86 23.16
CA LEU A 150 6.10 4.23 22.46
C LEU A 150 5.49 2.99 21.78
N ILE A 151 6.29 2.24 21.02
CA ILE A 151 5.85 1.01 20.36
C ILE A 151 5.33 0.00 21.40
N LYS A 152 6.11 -0.25 22.46
CA LYS A 152 5.66 -1.12 23.59
C LYS A 152 4.34 -0.67 24.17
N LYS A 153 4.16 0.63 24.40
CA LYS A 153 2.91 1.19 24.95
C LYS A 153 1.72 0.91 24.00
N CYS A 154 1.86 1.13 22.71
CA CYS A 154 0.79 0.88 21.73
C CYS A 154 0.48 -0.61 21.57
N ILE A 155 1.49 -1.49 21.64
CA ILE A 155 1.28 -2.94 21.65
C ILE A 155 0.50 -3.38 22.89
N MET A 156 0.85 -2.86 24.07
CA MET A 156 0.33 -3.30 25.36
C MET A 156 -0.95 -2.58 25.80
N ASP A 157 -1.43 -1.58 25.05
CA ASP A 157 -2.67 -0.88 25.39
C ASP A 157 -3.91 -1.79 25.29
N GLU A 158 -5.06 -1.30 25.75
CA GLU A 158 -6.31 -2.06 25.83
C GLU A 158 -7.06 -2.19 24.50
N ARG A 159 -6.57 -1.57 23.43
CA ARG A 159 -7.16 -1.68 22.10
C ARG A 159 -6.85 -3.07 21.51
N GLU A 160 -7.86 -3.67 20.89
CA GLU A 160 -7.75 -5.01 20.27
C GLU A 160 -7.55 -4.95 18.76
N ASP A 161 -7.78 -3.79 18.15
CA ASP A 161 -7.59 -3.57 16.73
C ASP A 161 -6.11 -3.67 16.33
N MET A 162 -5.89 -4.05 15.07
CA MET A 162 -4.56 -4.25 14.50
C MET A 162 -3.70 -3.00 14.68
N LEU A 163 -2.45 -3.21 15.10
CA LEU A 163 -1.37 -2.23 15.06
C LEU A 163 -0.40 -2.61 13.94
N PHE A 164 -0.37 -1.83 12.88
CA PHE A 164 0.51 -2.07 11.74
C PHE A 164 1.84 -1.34 11.93
N LEU A 165 2.92 -2.10 11.93
CA LEU A 165 4.28 -1.59 12.14
C LEU A 165 4.99 -1.55 10.79
N GLN A 166 5.22 -0.35 10.28
CA GLN A 166 5.92 -0.10 9.03
C GLN A 166 7.42 -0.03 9.30
N VAL A 167 8.19 -0.87 8.63
CA VAL A 167 9.65 -0.95 8.76
C VAL A 167 10.30 -0.46 7.47
N TRP A 168 10.65 0.81 7.44
CA TRP A 168 11.26 1.48 6.29
C TRP A 168 12.78 1.34 6.28
N GLY A 169 13.38 1.13 7.45
CA GLY A 169 14.79 0.82 7.62
C GLY A 169 14.98 -0.51 8.39
N GLY A 170 15.75 -0.49 9.49
CA GLY A 170 15.90 -1.66 10.35
C GLY A 170 14.75 -1.83 11.34
N ALA A 171 14.47 -3.08 11.70
CA ALA A 171 13.43 -3.43 12.69
C ALA A 171 13.91 -3.35 14.15
N ASN A 172 15.13 -2.88 14.40
CA ASN A 172 15.78 -2.91 15.70
C ASN A 172 14.99 -2.20 16.81
N THR A 173 14.31 -1.10 16.53
CA THR A 173 13.51 -0.38 17.53
C THR A 173 12.24 -1.14 17.89
N ILE A 174 11.60 -1.82 16.93
CA ILE A 174 10.48 -2.73 17.19
C ILE A 174 10.96 -3.94 18.00
N ALA A 175 12.10 -4.52 17.62
CA ALA A 175 12.70 -5.63 18.36
C ALA A 175 13.06 -5.22 19.80
N ALA A 176 13.53 -4.00 20.03
CA ALA A 176 13.78 -3.47 21.38
C ALA A 176 12.48 -3.42 22.22
N ALA A 177 11.36 -3.00 21.60
CA ALA A 177 10.05 -3.01 22.26
C ALA A 177 9.60 -4.43 22.60
N LEU A 178 9.71 -5.36 21.65
CA LEU A 178 9.36 -6.78 21.84
C LEU A 178 10.26 -7.45 22.89
N ARG A 179 11.58 -7.18 22.88
CA ARG A 179 12.52 -7.65 23.91
C ARG A 179 12.10 -7.12 25.29
N SER A 180 11.77 -5.86 25.41
CA SER A 180 11.35 -5.25 26.67
C SER A 180 10.06 -5.89 27.22
N ILE A 181 9.11 -6.28 26.32
CA ILE A 181 7.92 -7.06 26.72
C ILE A 181 8.31 -8.48 27.15
N GLU A 182 9.15 -9.15 26.38
CA GLU A 182 9.62 -10.50 26.71
C GLU A 182 10.34 -10.55 28.06
N GLU A 183 11.25 -9.62 28.34
CA GLU A 183 11.97 -9.52 29.61
C GLU A 183 11.05 -9.26 30.80
N GLU A 184 9.98 -8.48 30.62
CA GLU A 184 9.02 -8.16 31.67
C GLU A 184 8.10 -9.35 32.00
N TYR A 185 7.64 -10.10 31.00
CA TYR A 185 6.57 -11.09 31.20
C TYR A 185 7.01 -12.54 31.06
N LYS A 186 8.09 -12.85 30.28
CA LYS A 186 8.52 -14.23 30.06
C LYS A 186 8.95 -14.89 31.38
N GLY A 187 8.36 -16.04 31.66
CA GLY A 187 8.56 -16.77 32.94
C GLY A 187 7.62 -16.35 34.05
N THR A 188 6.68 -15.43 33.83
CA THR A 188 5.56 -15.13 34.69
C THR A 188 4.33 -15.94 34.29
N ASP A 189 3.29 -15.94 35.13
CA ASP A 189 1.98 -16.55 34.84
C ASP A 189 1.17 -15.79 33.78
N GLN A 190 1.59 -14.57 33.46
CA GLN A 190 0.94 -13.73 32.42
C GLN A 190 1.51 -13.95 31.00
N TRP A 191 2.62 -14.68 30.88
CA TRP A 191 3.34 -14.77 29.59
C TRP A 191 2.48 -15.27 28.44
N GLU A 192 1.71 -16.33 28.62
CA GLU A 192 0.89 -16.91 27.52
C GLU A 192 -0.16 -15.92 27.02
N GLU A 193 -0.78 -15.16 27.93
CA GLU A 193 -1.77 -14.14 27.60
C GLU A 193 -1.13 -12.96 26.86
N VAL A 194 0.00 -12.46 27.38
CA VAL A 194 0.75 -11.35 26.78
C VAL A 194 1.30 -11.75 25.41
N TYR A 195 1.89 -12.94 25.29
CA TYR A 195 2.40 -13.44 24.01
C TYR A 195 1.30 -13.50 22.95
N LYS A 196 0.14 -14.07 23.31
CA LYS A 196 -1.01 -14.12 22.41
C LYS A 196 -1.50 -12.73 22.03
N LYS A 197 -1.64 -11.82 23.00
CA LYS A 197 -2.03 -10.41 22.74
C LYS A 197 -1.12 -9.75 21.74
N VAL A 198 0.20 -9.86 21.89
CA VAL A 198 1.20 -9.29 20.99
C VAL A 198 1.04 -9.88 19.59
N CYS A 199 1.01 -11.22 19.47
CA CYS A 199 0.98 -11.90 18.18
C CYS A 199 -0.33 -11.67 17.41
N ASP A 200 -1.45 -11.53 18.10
CA ASP A 200 -2.75 -11.24 17.47
C ASP A 200 -2.87 -9.80 17.01
N LYS A 201 -2.19 -8.87 17.70
CA LYS A 201 -2.37 -7.44 17.52
C LYS A 201 -1.46 -6.84 16.45
N ILE A 202 -0.20 -7.27 16.39
CA ILE A 202 0.78 -6.60 15.51
C ILE A 202 0.96 -7.30 14.17
N VAL A 203 1.13 -6.47 13.15
CA VAL A 203 1.58 -6.90 11.81
C VAL A 203 2.78 -6.06 11.43
N LEU A 204 3.88 -6.70 11.04
CA LEU A 204 5.08 -6.03 10.52
C LEU A 204 5.10 -6.14 9.00
N TRP A 205 5.33 -5.03 8.35
CA TRP A 205 5.66 -5.00 6.93
C TRP A 205 7.06 -4.42 6.76
N ASN A 206 7.96 -5.21 6.17
CA ASN A 206 9.38 -4.87 6.11
C ASN A 206 9.82 -4.68 4.66
N ASP A 207 10.46 -3.55 4.41
CA ASP A 207 11.26 -3.33 3.23
C ASP A 207 12.67 -3.85 3.50
N LEU A 208 12.93 -5.09 3.10
CA LEU A 208 14.10 -5.89 3.45
C LEU A 208 14.24 -6.18 4.98
N ASP A 209 15.18 -7.04 5.36
CA ASP A 209 15.66 -7.16 6.74
C ASP A 209 16.99 -6.38 6.86
N GLN A 210 16.87 -5.05 6.86
CA GLN A 210 17.99 -4.13 6.67
C GLN A 210 19.00 -4.10 7.82
N ASP A 211 18.70 -4.75 8.94
CA ASP A 211 19.59 -4.86 10.10
C ASP A 211 19.69 -6.28 10.68
N ASN A 212 19.09 -7.25 10.00
CA ASN A 212 18.92 -8.66 10.37
C ASN A 212 18.07 -8.91 11.62
N THR A 213 17.45 -7.92 12.22
CA THR A 213 16.74 -8.09 13.50
C THR A 213 15.48 -8.96 13.35
N VAL A 214 14.86 -8.94 12.18
CA VAL A 214 13.72 -9.83 11.89
C VAL A 214 14.14 -11.29 11.94
N ASN A 215 15.23 -11.65 11.25
CA ASN A 215 15.73 -13.03 11.21
C ASN A 215 16.42 -13.46 12.52
N ASP A 216 17.19 -12.58 13.16
CA ASP A 216 18.00 -12.92 14.33
C ASP A 216 17.22 -12.89 15.64
N TYR A 217 16.14 -12.10 15.73
CA TYR A 217 15.38 -11.95 16.96
C TYR A 217 13.87 -12.14 16.80
N ILE A 218 13.20 -11.36 15.89
CA ILE A 218 11.73 -11.31 15.88
C ILE A 218 11.14 -12.69 15.56
N LEU A 219 11.51 -13.29 14.42
CA LEU A 219 10.99 -14.61 14.03
C LEU A 219 11.36 -15.73 15.01
N PRO A 220 12.60 -15.82 15.59
CA PRO A 220 12.93 -16.82 16.59
C PRO A 220 12.20 -16.70 17.92
N HIS A 221 11.91 -15.48 18.39
CA HIS A 221 11.32 -15.23 19.71
C HIS A 221 9.80 -15.03 19.65
N TRP A 222 9.29 -14.53 18.53
CA TRP A 222 7.89 -14.21 18.28
C TRP A 222 7.36 -14.86 17.00
N PRO A 223 7.47 -16.20 16.84
CA PRO A 223 7.21 -16.90 15.57
C PRO A 223 5.76 -16.80 15.07
N ASP A 224 4.81 -16.42 15.94
CA ASP A 224 3.40 -16.29 15.59
C ASP A 224 3.01 -14.85 15.19
N VAL A 225 3.94 -13.89 15.27
CA VAL A 225 3.72 -12.54 14.76
C VAL A 225 3.61 -12.57 13.23
N LYS A 226 2.61 -11.86 12.69
CA LYS A 226 2.49 -11.72 11.24
C LYS A 226 3.59 -10.79 10.71
N VAL A 227 4.53 -11.35 9.96
CA VAL A 227 5.61 -10.61 9.30
C VAL A 227 5.45 -10.73 7.80
N ILE A 228 5.43 -9.61 7.11
CA ILE A 228 5.40 -9.49 5.65
C ILE A 228 6.75 -8.95 5.20
N MET A 229 7.40 -9.63 4.26
CA MET A 229 8.73 -9.30 3.77
C MET A 229 8.68 -8.92 2.30
N SER A 230 9.06 -7.71 1.96
CA SER A 230 9.29 -7.30 0.58
C SER A 230 10.80 -7.26 0.31
N TYR A 231 11.24 -8.09 -0.65
CA TYR A 231 12.66 -8.19 -1.04
C TYR A 231 12.92 -7.62 -2.43
N ASP A 232 11.94 -7.75 -3.33
CA ASP A 232 12.10 -7.40 -4.74
C ASP A 232 10.94 -6.56 -5.29
N GLN A 233 9.69 -6.77 -4.84
CA GLN A 233 8.51 -6.13 -5.46
C GLN A 233 8.57 -4.60 -5.38
N PHE A 234 9.03 -4.07 -4.26
CA PHE A 234 9.17 -2.62 -4.04
C PHE A 234 10.10 -1.96 -5.08
N TRP A 235 10.97 -2.70 -5.75
CA TRP A 235 11.79 -2.17 -6.84
C TRP A 235 10.97 -1.66 -8.03
N ALA A 236 9.67 -2.01 -8.13
CA ALA A 236 8.77 -1.40 -9.11
C ALA A 236 8.55 0.11 -8.87
N ILE A 237 8.79 0.57 -7.64
CA ILE A 237 8.74 1.98 -7.21
C ILE A 237 10.04 2.40 -6.50
N GLY A 238 11.02 1.51 -6.41
CA GLY A 238 12.36 1.75 -5.87
C GLY A 238 13.36 2.23 -6.93
N TYR A 239 14.64 2.30 -6.59
CA TYR A 239 15.71 2.83 -7.44
C TYR A 239 15.77 2.25 -8.87
N PRO A 240 15.57 0.92 -9.10
CA PRO A 240 15.64 0.35 -10.44
C PRO A 240 14.31 0.34 -11.20
N TRP A 241 13.30 1.13 -10.78
CA TRP A 241 11.96 1.14 -11.39
C TRP A 241 11.96 1.14 -12.91
N SER A 242 12.89 1.85 -13.54
CA SER A 242 12.98 1.94 -15.01
C SER A 242 13.36 0.62 -15.69
N SER A 243 13.83 -0.38 -14.93
CA SER A 243 14.13 -1.72 -15.43
C SER A 243 13.13 -2.79 -14.96
N THR A 244 12.32 -2.49 -13.96
CA THR A 244 11.37 -3.41 -13.34
C THR A 244 9.91 -3.09 -13.70
N THR A 245 9.63 -1.85 -14.08
CA THR A 245 8.30 -1.38 -14.51
C THR A 245 8.26 -1.26 -16.04
N PRO A 246 7.20 -1.72 -16.72
CA PRO A 246 7.08 -1.64 -18.18
C PRO A 246 7.12 -0.20 -18.71
N GLU A 247 7.73 -0.02 -19.89
CA GLU A 247 7.94 1.29 -20.54
C GLU A 247 6.65 2.11 -20.69
N VAL A 248 5.48 1.47 -20.82
CA VAL A 248 4.18 2.14 -20.94
C VAL A 248 3.84 3.01 -19.74
N TYR A 249 4.37 2.69 -18.57
CA TYR A 249 4.18 3.45 -17.33
C TYR A 249 5.24 4.52 -17.10
N HIS A 250 6.37 4.53 -17.84
CA HIS A 250 7.48 5.45 -17.59
C HIS A 250 7.08 6.93 -17.69
N LYS A 251 6.03 7.25 -18.47
CA LYS A 251 5.49 8.62 -18.55
C LYS A 251 5.02 9.20 -17.20
N TYR A 252 4.71 8.36 -16.21
CA TYR A 252 4.32 8.79 -14.86
C TYR A 252 5.51 8.97 -13.92
N TYR A 253 6.72 8.63 -14.37
CA TYR A 253 7.97 8.70 -13.62
C TYR A 253 8.99 9.62 -14.27
N ASP A 254 8.72 10.13 -15.47
CA ASP A 254 9.63 10.97 -16.21
C ASP A 254 9.68 12.42 -15.70
N GLU A 255 10.61 13.21 -16.28
CA GLU A 255 10.82 14.61 -15.90
C GLU A 255 9.57 15.47 -16.14
N GLU A 256 8.81 15.22 -17.20
CA GLU A 256 7.63 16.00 -17.51
C GLU A 256 6.57 15.86 -16.42
N PHE A 257 6.22 14.63 -16.06
CA PHE A 257 5.25 14.35 -14.99
C PHE A 257 5.75 14.84 -13.64
N MET A 258 6.97 14.45 -13.26
CA MET A 258 7.52 14.79 -11.95
C MET A 258 7.64 16.30 -11.74
N THR A 259 8.11 17.05 -12.74
CA THR A 259 8.24 18.51 -12.63
C THR A 259 6.88 19.19 -12.64
N LYS A 260 5.94 18.70 -13.45
CA LYS A 260 4.60 19.29 -13.52
C LYS A 260 3.85 19.16 -12.20
N TYR A 261 3.90 17.99 -11.56
CA TYR A 261 2.98 17.67 -10.47
C TYR A 261 3.63 17.51 -9.11
N ILE A 262 4.84 16.92 -9.02
CA ILE A 262 5.39 16.40 -7.75
C ILE A 262 6.58 17.21 -7.27
N ALA A 263 7.62 17.36 -8.12
CA ALA A 263 8.93 17.89 -7.75
C ALA A 263 9.15 19.28 -8.34
N ASN A 264 8.62 20.29 -7.69
CA ASN A 264 8.68 21.69 -8.13
C ASN A 264 8.73 22.64 -6.92
N ASP A 265 8.43 23.92 -7.10
CA ASP A 265 8.43 24.94 -6.05
C ASP A 265 7.02 25.42 -5.66
N ALA A 266 5.98 24.69 -6.04
CA ALA A 266 4.60 25.09 -5.79
C ALA A 266 4.23 25.12 -4.29
N ASN A 267 4.78 24.17 -3.51
CA ASN A 267 4.52 24.08 -2.07
C ASN A 267 5.72 23.48 -1.31
N SER A 268 5.65 23.50 0.01
CA SER A 268 6.74 23.05 0.89
C SER A 268 7.07 21.56 0.77
N LEU A 269 6.08 20.69 0.54
CA LEU A 269 6.29 19.24 0.36
C LEU A 269 6.92 18.94 -1.00
N SER A 270 6.39 19.54 -2.07
CA SER A 270 6.97 19.38 -3.40
C SER A 270 8.40 19.95 -3.49
N GLN A 271 8.71 21.01 -2.74
CA GLN A 271 10.06 21.56 -2.66
C GLN A 271 11.04 20.58 -1.97
N ILE A 272 10.60 19.86 -0.91
CA ILE A 272 11.42 18.82 -0.29
C ILE A 272 11.69 17.71 -1.30
N TYR A 273 10.65 17.22 -1.99
CA TYR A 273 10.80 16.19 -3.01
C TYR A 273 11.78 16.60 -4.10
N TYR A 274 11.64 17.82 -4.63
CA TYR A 274 12.57 18.40 -5.60
C TYR A 274 14.01 18.43 -5.09
N ASN A 275 14.22 18.89 -3.86
CA ASN A 275 15.55 18.96 -3.26
C ASN A 275 16.19 17.58 -3.10
N ASN A 276 15.41 16.56 -2.73
CA ASN A 276 15.87 15.18 -2.62
C ASN A 276 16.34 14.65 -3.98
N LEU A 277 15.56 14.84 -5.03
CA LEU A 277 15.93 14.41 -6.38
C LEU A 277 17.20 15.10 -6.89
N THR A 278 17.31 16.41 -6.68
CA THR A 278 18.48 17.19 -7.15
C THR A 278 19.73 16.89 -6.36
N SER A 279 19.64 16.55 -5.07
CA SER A 279 20.80 16.21 -4.24
C SER A 279 21.49 14.91 -4.69
N MET A 280 20.74 13.96 -5.22
CA MET A 280 21.28 12.68 -5.70
C MET A 280 21.78 12.73 -7.14
N GLY A 281 21.34 13.69 -7.96
CA GLY A 281 21.63 13.75 -9.39
C GLY A 281 22.88 14.51 -9.78
N GLY A 282 23.52 15.25 -8.86
CA GLY A 282 24.62 16.17 -9.21
C GLY A 282 24.16 17.39 -10.02
N GLU A 283 24.93 18.51 -9.97
CA GLU A 283 24.57 19.72 -10.70
C GLU A 283 24.58 19.47 -12.23
N GLY A 284 23.42 19.55 -12.86
CA GLY A 284 23.26 19.98 -14.27
C GLY A 284 23.15 18.91 -15.34
N GLU A 285 23.24 17.61 -15.10
CA GLU A 285 23.20 16.58 -16.18
C GLU A 285 22.09 15.53 -16.03
N HIS A 286 21.37 15.48 -14.90
CA HIS A 286 20.27 14.51 -14.74
C HIS A 286 18.93 15.23 -14.68
N PRO A 287 17.99 14.85 -15.57
CA PRO A 287 16.63 15.35 -15.51
C PRO A 287 16.00 15.02 -14.16
N ILE A 288 15.14 15.91 -13.67
CA ILE A 288 14.30 15.64 -12.51
C ILE A 288 13.32 14.54 -12.93
N ARG A 289 13.57 13.34 -12.46
CA ARG A 289 12.70 12.19 -12.68
C ARG A 289 12.51 11.46 -11.37
N PHE A 290 11.51 10.61 -11.30
CA PHE A 290 11.31 9.74 -10.15
C PHE A 290 12.62 9.00 -9.80
N LEU A 291 13.00 9.04 -8.53
CA LEU A 291 14.21 8.37 -8.06
C LEU A 291 13.88 7.04 -7.39
N SER A 292 13.25 7.12 -6.21
CA SER A 292 12.88 5.98 -5.41
C SER A 292 11.86 6.38 -4.35
N GLU A 293 10.88 5.52 -4.13
CA GLU A 293 9.98 5.52 -2.99
C GLU A 293 9.84 4.07 -2.50
N GLY A 294 10.98 3.42 -2.18
CA GLY A 294 11.02 2.02 -1.77
C GLY A 294 10.10 1.70 -0.59
N ASP A 295 9.89 2.66 0.30
CA ASP A 295 9.08 2.49 1.51
C ASP A 295 7.59 2.77 1.33
N THR A 296 7.20 3.39 0.21
CA THR A 296 5.78 3.68 -0.07
C THR A 296 4.87 2.44 -0.03
N PRO A 297 5.25 1.25 -0.49
CA PRO A 297 4.45 0.04 -0.36
C PRO A 297 4.05 -0.31 1.08
N ASN A 298 4.81 0.10 2.09
CA ASN A 298 4.45 -0.12 3.50
C ASN A 298 3.06 0.42 3.82
N PHE A 299 2.81 1.69 3.54
CA PHE A 299 1.49 2.27 3.83
C PHE A 299 0.46 2.01 2.73
N PHE A 300 0.86 1.74 1.50
CA PHE A 300 -0.05 1.27 0.46
C PHE A 300 -0.74 -0.04 0.82
N TYR A 301 -0.07 -0.90 1.64
CA TYR A 301 -0.67 -2.15 2.12
C TYR A 301 -1.91 -1.92 2.98
N ILE A 302 -1.93 -0.85 3.76
CA ILE A 302 -3.02 -0.51 4.67
C ILE A 302 -3.90 0.64 4.17
N LEU A 303 -3.68 1.09 2.94
CA LEU A 303 -4.51 2.12 2.31
C LEU A 303 -5.86 1.52 1.92
N ASP A 304 -6.95 2.11 2.43
CA ASP A 304 -8.30 1.70 2.08
C ASP A 304 -8.76 2.35 0.77
N ASN A 305 -8.31 1.77 -0.33
CA ASN A 305 -8.71 2.15 -1.68
C ASN A 305 -9.72 1.17 -2.30
N GLY A 306 -10.25 0.22 -1.50
CA GLY A 306 -11.19 -0.81 -1.89
C GLY A 306 -10.57 -2.14 -2.36
N LEU A 307 -9.23 -2.24 -2.48
CA LEU A 307 -8.55 -3.49 -2.82
C LEU A 307 -8.43 -4.48 -1.65
N ARG A 308 -8.74 -4.07 -0.42
CA ARG A 308 -8.77 -4.92 0.78
C ARG A 308 -7.44 -5.65 1.07
N SER A 309 -6.31 -5.10 0.62
CA SER A 309 -4.99 -5.74 0.76
C SER A 309 -4.60 -6.02 2.21
N TRP A 310 -5.00 -5.15 3.14
CA TRP A 310 -4.71 -5.29 4.58
C TRP A 310 -5.44 -6.47 5.26
N GLU A 311 -6.55 -6.94 4.71
CA GLU A 311 -7.29 -8.09 5.26
C GLU A 311 -6.49 -9.39 5.07
N ASN A 312 -5.85 -9.57 3.92
CA ASN A 312 -5.03 -10.74 3.64
C ASN A 312 -3.89 -10.39 2.69
N PRO A 313 -2.63 -10.69 3.04
CA PRO A 313 -1.49 -10.39 2.18
C PRO A 313 -1.55 -11.02 0.78
N SER A 314 -2.29 -12.13 0.61
CA SER A 314 -2.44 -12.78 -0.70
C SER A 314 -3.44 -12.09 -1.63
N TYR A 315 -4.22 -11.12 -1.14
CA TYR A 315 -5.18 -10.41 -1.98
C TYR A 315 -4.50 -9.51 -3.01
N GLY A 316 -3.37 -8.91 -2.64
CA GLY A 316 -2.67 -7.98 -3.52
C GLY A 316 -3.35 -6.60 -3.60
N GLY A 317 -2.57 -5.62 -4.00
CA GLY A 317 -2.95 -4.22 -4.11
C GLY A 317 -1.72 -3.38 -4.45
N TRP A 318 -1.76 -2.09 -4.20
CA TRP A 318 -0.67 -1.17 -4.53
C TRP A 318 0.66 -1.50 -3.85
N ALA A 319 0.63 -2.22 -2.73
CA ALA A 319 1.81 -2.69 -1.99
C ALA A 319 2.40 -4.01 -2.51
N GLY A 320 1.81 -4.59 -3.54
CA GLY A 320 2.19 -5.91 -3.99
C GLY A 320 1.30 -7.04 -3.44
N ARG A 321 1.71 -8.29 -3.64
CA ARG A 321 1.00 -9.50 -3.23
C ARG A 321 1.95 -10.50 -2.59
N PHE A 322 1.50 -11.19 -1.55
CA PHE A 322 2.36 -12.04 -0.73
C PHE A 322 1.70 -13.39 -0.44
N ASN A 323 2.50 -14.44 -0.40
CA ASN A 323 2.10 -15.78 0.00
C ASN A 323 2.79 -16.18 1.30
N LYS A 324 2.11 -16.96 2.14
CA LYS A 324 2.72 -17.47 3.36
C LYS A 324 3.80 -18.50 3.03
N VAL A 325 5.02 -18.26 3.52
CA VAL A 325 6.16 -19.16 3.28
C VAL A 325 6.00 -20.41 4.11
N ASN A 326 6.09 -21.57 3.41
CA ASN A 326 6.24 -22.86 4.04
C ASN A 326 7.64 -23.40 3.70
N CYS A 327 8.55 -23.37 4.64
CA CYS A 327 9.95 -23.77 4.46
C CYS A 327 10.18 -25.17 3.86
N ALA A 328 9.18 -26.04 3.90
CA ALA A 328 9.31 -27.39 3.34
C ALA A 328 9.17 -27.42 1.81
N ASP A 329 8.47 -26.46 1.22
CA ASP A 329 8.03 -26.51 -0.17
C ASP A 329 8.62 -25.38 -1.05
N ASP A 330 9.10 -24.28 -0.45
CA ASP A 330 9.57 -23.14 -1.20
C ASP A 330 11.07 -23.20 -1.48
N ALA A 331 11.38 -23.51 -2.73
CA ALA A 331 12.74 -23.41 -3.30
C ALA A 331 13.23 -21.95 -3.48
N TRP A 332 12.51 -20.98 -2.98
CA TRP A 332 12.91 -19.58 -2.96
C TRP A 332 13.91 -19.40 -1.82
N ASN A 333 15.18 -19.44 -2.16
CA ASN A 333 16.27 -19.06 -1.27
C ASN A 333 16.20 -17.55 -0.96
N ILE A 334 15.25 -17.19 -0.11
CA ILE A 334 15.24 -15.90 0.52
C ILE A 334 16.44 -15.92 1.48
N GLY A 335 17.31 -14.93 1.35
CA GLY A 335 18.58 -14.93 2.09
C GLY A 335 19.73 -15.56 1.32
N SER A 336 19.61 -15.78 0.01
CA SER A 336 20.80 -15.80 -0.82
C SER A 336 21.38 -14.39 -0.86
N GLU A 337 22.69 -14.27 -0.68
CA GLU A 337 23.40 -12.98 -0.79
C GLU A 337 23.12 -12.22 -2.12
N GLU A 338 22.54 -12.90 -3.11
CA GLU A 338 22.13 -12.34 -4.40
C GLU A 338 20.76 -11.65 -4.36
N ARG A 339 19.88 -11.99 -3.39
CA ARG A 339 18.52 -11.45 -3.29
C ARG A 339 18.31 -10.53 -2.11
N ASP A 340 18.85 -10.90 -0.99
CA ASP A 340 18.93 -10.07 0.20
C ASP A 340 20.39 -9.98 0.61
N PRO A 341 21.14 -9.00 0.09
CA PRO A 341 22.52 -8.77 0.51
C PRO A 341 22.63 -8.45 2.00
N MET A 342 21.49 -8.27 2.69
CA MET A 342 21.39 -8.02 4.11
C MET A 342 21.19 -9.27 4.94
N ALA A 343 20.63 -10.34 4.38
CA ALA A 343 20.44 -11.58 5.12
C ALA A 343 21.79 -12.21 5.46
N THR A 344 22.12 -12.24 6.73
CA THR A 344 23.37 -12.82 7.23
C THR A 344 23.25 -14.28 7.58
N SER A 345 22.04 -14.79 7.76
CA SER A 345 21.84 -16.11 8.39
C SER A 345 21.65 -17.26 7.41
N GLY A 346 21.29 -17.06 6.17
CA GLY A 346 21.02 -18.14 5.22
C GLY A 346 19.98 -19.17 5.70
N GLN A 347 19.34 -18.93 6.84
CA GLN A 347 18.27 -19.74 7.40
C GLN A 347 16.93 -19.11 7.05
N MET A 348 16.19 -19.80 6.19
CA MET A 348 14.77 -19.49 6.01
C MET A 348 14.01 -19.94 7.25
N LEU A 349 13.45 -18.98 7.97
CA LEU A 349 12.50 -19.27 9.03
C LEU A 349 11.10 -19.36 8.40
N SER A 350 10.31 -20.34 8.82
CA SER A 350 8.91 -20.45 8.40
C SER A 350 8.04 -19.46 9.17
N GLY A 351 6.94 -19.06 8.58
CA GLY A 351 5.92 -18.32 9.30
C GLY A 351 5.69 -16.89 8.85
N TYR A 352 6.53 -16.34 7.97
CA TYR A 352 6.30 -15.02 7.39
C TYR A 352 5.66 -15.08 6.00
N TRP A 353 5.21 -13.93 5.53
CA TRP A 353 4.65 -13.75 4.19
C TRP A 353 5.73 -13.19 3.27
N ASN A 354 5.91 -13.82 2.13
CA ASN A 354 6.87 -13.44 1.10
C ASN A 354 6.18 -13.13 -0.21
N GLU A 355 6.85 -12.38 -1.05
CA GLU A 355 6.38 -11.93 -2.35
C GLU A 355 5.87 -13.06 -3.25
N ALA A 356 4.73 -12.78 -3.88
CA ALA A 356 4.17 -13.60 -4.94
C ALA A 356 4.32 -12.89 -6.30
N SER A 357 4.30 -13.65 -7.39
CA SER A 357 4.33 -13.10 -8.75
C SER A 357 2.94 -13.09 -9.36
N ASP A 358 2.63 -12.08 -10.19
CA ASP A 358 1.44 -12.04 -11.01
C ASP A 358 1.82 -12.34 -12.47
N ASP A 359 1.14 -13.29 -13.12
CA ASP A 359 1.48 -13.79 -14.46
C ASP A 359 2.96 -14.18 -14.60
N GLY A 360 3.61 -14.59 -13.53
CA GLY A 360 5.02 -14.96 -13.50
C GLY A 360 6.00 -13.79 -13.45
N ASP A 361 5.53 -12.55 -13.39
CA ASP A 361 6.33 -11.35 -13.16
C ASP A 361 6.26 -10.95 -11.68
N ARG A 362 7.42 -10.87 -11.00
CA ARG A 362 7.49 -10.55 -9.58
C ARG A 362 7.21 -9.08 -9.25
N TYR A 363 7.39 -8.19 -10.21
CA TYR A 363 7.18 -6.75 -10.03
C TYR A 363 5.77 -6.32 -10.40
N LYS A 364 5.05 -7.17 -11.17
CA LYS A 364 3.70 -6.89 -11.63
C LYS A 364 2.69 -6.60 -10.51
N PRO A 365 2.76 -7.27 -9.35
CA PRO A 365 1.83 -6.97 -8.26
C PRO A 365 1.82 -5.51 -7.82
N ILE A 366 2.91 -4.75 -8.06
CA ILE A 366 2.99 -3.30 -7.80
C ILE A 366 2.83 -2.50 -9.09
N TRP A 367 3.64 -2.77 -10.14
CA TRP A 367 3.66 -1.89 -11.30
C TRP A 367 2.33 -1.85 -12.08
N ARG A 368 1.47 -2.85 -11.93
CA ARG A 368 0.15 -2.85 -12.59
C ARG A 368 -0.79 -1.72 -12.15
N TRP A 369 -0.47 -1.07 -11.04
CA TRP A 369 -1.20 0.05 -10.45
C TRP A 369 -0.46 1.39 -10.61
N ALA A 370 0.59 1.41 -11.43
CA ALA A 370 1.52 2.54 -11.47
C ALA A 370 0.89 3.85 -11.94
N ASP A 371 -0.02 3.80 -12.89
CA ASP A 371 -0.78 4.97 -13.33
C ASP A 371 -1.74 5.47 -12.25
N ASP A 372 -2.44 4.58 -11.57
CA ASP A 372 -3.40 4.92 -10.54
C ASP A 372 -2.73 5.63 -9.36
N PHE A 373 -1.72 5.02 -8.76
CA PHE A 373 -1.08 5.64 -7.59
C PHE A 373 -0.25 6.89 -7.95
N GLN A 374 0.23 7.03 -9.18
CA GLN A 374 0.93 8.24 -9.59
C GLN A 374 -0.04 9.38 -9.89
N ASN A 375 -1.15 9.11 -10.56
CA ASN A 375 -2.20 10.11 -10.79
C ASN A 375 -2.80 10.61 -9.48
N GLU A 376 -3.12 9.73 -8.54
CA GLU A 376 -3.63 10.15 -7.23
C GLU A 376 -2.57 10.96 -6.44
N PHE A 377 -1.30 10.58 -6.51
CA PHE A 377 -0.23 11.40 -5.90
C PHE A 377 -0.22 12.82 -6.48
N ALA A 378 -0.35 12.93 -7.80
CA ALA A 378 -0.40 14.22 -8.48
C ALA A 378 -1.64 15.04 -8.09
N ALA A 379 -2.80 14.40 -8.00
CA ALA A 379 -4.04 15.05 -7.56
C ALA A 379 -3.90 15.57 -6.11
N ARG A 380 -3.44 14.72 -5.18
CA ARG A 380 -3.26 15.10 -3.77
C ARG A 380 -2.16 16.15 -3.58
N MET A 381 -1.15 16.20 -4.45
CA MET A 381 -0.14 17.27 -4.41
C MET A 381 -0.76 18.63 -4.78
N LYS A 382 -1.74 18.67 -5.69
CA LYS A 382 -2.52 19.89 -6.00
C LYS A 382 -3.33 20.36 -4.78
N TRP A 383 -3.80 19.47 -3.92
CA TRP A 383 -4.52 19.83 -2.69
C TRP A 383 -3.71 20.74 -1.76
N CYS A 384 -2.38 20.72 -1.87
CA CYS A 384 -1.54 21.61 -1.09
C CYS A 384 -1.72 23.10 -1.43
N THR A 385 -2.23 23.44 -2.61
CA THR A 385 -2.26 24.81 -3.13
C THR A 385 -3.60 25.24 -3.69
N GLU A 386 -4.40 24.34 -4.19
CA GLU A 386 -5.67 24.65 -4.85
C GLU A 386 -6.83 24.71 -3.84
N GLU A 387 -7.89 25.42 -4.21
CA GLU A 387 -9.17 25.34 -3.52
C GLU A 387 -9.90 24.05 -3.96
N TYR A 388 -10.86 23.59 -3.16
CA TYR A 388 -11.60 22.35 -3.39
C TYR A 388 -12.13 22.24 -4.84
N GLU A 389 -12.78 23.29 -5.34
CA GLU A 389 -13.42 23.31 -6.65
C GLU A 389 -12.44 23.29 -7.85
N ASN A 390 -11.13 23.33 -7.59
CA ASN A 390 -10.10 23.35 -8.61
C ASN A 390 -9.16 22.12 -8.56
N ALA A 391 -9.48 21.16 -7.72
CA ALA A 391 -8.69 19.93 -7.54
C ALA A 391 -9.60 18.71 -7.73
N ASN A 392 -9.02 17.61 -8.16
CA ASN A 392 -9.70 16.34 -8.34
C ASN A 392 -9.77 15.54 -7.03
N HIS A 393 -10.90 14.87 -6.77
CA HIS A 393 -11.16 14.04 -5.61
C HIS A 393 -11.60 12.62 -6.03
N GLU A 394 -11.49 11.71 -5.10
CA GLU A 394 -11.72 10.29 -5.37
C GLU A 394 -13.18 9.97 -5.70
N PRO A 395 -13.44 9.23 -6.78
CA PRO A 395 -14.78 8.68 -7.02
C PRO A 395 -15.12 7.62 -5.96
N VAL A 396 -16.39 7.43 -5.71
CA VAL A 396 -16.91 6.38 -4.82
C VAL A 396 -17.52 5.26 -5.67
N VAL A 397 -17.20 4.02 -5.34
CA VAL A 397 -17.79 2.83 -5.96
C VAL A 397 -18.32 1.86 -4.92
N GLN A 398 -19.51 1.34 -5.13
CA GLN A 398 -20.14 0.31 -4.29
C GLN A 398 -20.79 -0.76 -5.16
N VAL A 399 -20.71 -2.01 -4.71
CA VAL A 399 -21.41 -3.14 -5.33
C VAL A 399 -22.68 -3.45 -4.56
N GLU A 400 -23.83 -3.41 -5.24
CA GLU A 400 -25.15 -3.57 -4.59
C GLU A 400 -25.31 -4.93 -3.88
N GLU A 401 -24.71 -5.98 -4.44
CA GLU A 401 -24.83 -7.35 -3.92
C GLU A 401 -23.91 -7.60 -2.71
N GLY A 402 -23.02 -6.65 -2.39
CA GLY A 402 -22.01 -6.77 -1.33
C GLY A 402 -20.65 -7.27 -1.83
N ILE A 403 -19.69 -7.33 -0.92
CA ILE A 403 -18.28 -7.61 -1.25
C ILE A 403 -17.82 -9.03 -0.86
N ASP A 404 -18.58 -9.73 -0.03
CA ASP A 404 -18.33 -11.13 0.37
C ASP A 404 -19.56 -11.96 0.04
N LEU A 405 -19.46 -12.72 -1.05
CA LEU A 405 -20.57 -13.49 -1.59
C LEU A 405 -20.30 -15.00 -1.46
N THR A 406 -21.36 -15.78 -1.42
CA THR A 406 -21.26 -17.24 -1.51
C THR A 406 -22.18 -17.71 -2.64
N ALA A 407 -21.64 -18.47 -3.59
CA ALA A 407 -22.40 -19.03 -4.70
C ALA A 407 -21.98 -20.48 -4.96
N LYS A 408 -22.90 -21.30 -5.46
CA LYS A 408 -22.67 -22.73 -5.77
C LYS A 408 -22.11 -22.88 -7.17
N ARG A 409 -21.49 -24.02 -7.45
CA ARG A 409 -21.10 -24.39 -8.80
C ARG A 409 -22.30 -24.33 -9.75
N GLY A 410 -22.10 -23.81 -10.95
CA GLY A 410 -23.15 -23.60 -11.95
C GLY A 410 -24.09 -22.42 -11.64
N GLU A 411 -24.00 -21.79 -10.50
CA GLU A 411 -24.79 -20.61 -10.16
C GLU A 411 -24.24 -19.37 -10.85
N THR A 412 -25.11 -18.50 -11.35
CA THR A 412 -24.72 -17.22 -11.93
C THR A 412 -24.67 -16.16 -10.85
N VAL A 413 -23.52 -15.52 -10.72
CA VAL A 413 -23.31 -14.33 -9.89
C VAL A 413 -23.45 -13.11 -10.77
N THR A 414 -24.19 -12.12 -10.31
CA THR A 414 -24.31 -10.81 -10.96
C THR A 414 -23.81 -9.77 -10.00
N LEU A 415 -23.03 -8.80 -10.48
CA LEU A 415 -22.50 -7.68 -9.73
C LEU A 415 -22.92 -6.39 -10.41
N THR A 416 -23.44 -5.46 -9.63
CA THR A 416 -23.91 -4.16 -10.08
C THR A 416 -23.13 -3.07 -9.35
N ALA A 417 -22.34 -2.28 -10.07
CA ALA A 417 -21.65 -1.16 -9.49
C ALA A 417 -22.54 0.08 -9.46
N LYS A 418 -22.43 0.84 -8.36
CA LYS A 418 -22.93 2.20 -8.23
C LYS A 418 -21.76 3.12 -7.98
N THR A 419 -21.72 4.23 -8.70
CA THR A 419 -20.66 5.21 -8.60
C THR A 419 -21.20 6.59 -8.30
N TYR A 420 -20.38 7.37 -7.65
CA TYR A 420 -20.60 8.79 -7.40
C TYR A 420 -19.25 9.50 -7.45
N ASP A 421 -19.22 10.67 -8.04
CA ASP A 421 -18.06 11.54 -8.05
C ASP A 421 -18.37 12.87 -7.37
N PRO A 422 -17.55 13.30 -6.37
CA PRO A 422 -17.81 14.50 -5.62
C PRO A 422 -17.63 15.79 -6.43
N ASP A 423 -16.83 15.75 -7.50
CA ASP A 423 -16.57 16.91 -8.37
C ASP A 423 -17.57 16.97 -9.54
N GLY A 424 -18.33 15.89 -9.71
CA GLY A 424 -19.35 15.76 -10.77
C GLY A 424 -18.79 15.21 -12.08
N ASP A 425 -17.61 14.60 -12.03
CA ASP A 425 -16.98 13.96 -13.18
C ASP A 425 -17.70 12.66 -13.59
N GLN A 426 -17.49 12.23 -14.83
CA GLN A 426 -18.04 10.96 -15.29
C GLN A 426 -17.15 9.82 -14.84
N VAL A 427 -17.75 8.86 -14.14
CA VAL A 427 -17.03 7.68 -13.67
C VAL A 427 -17.18 6.54 -14.68
N SER A 428 -16.08 6.01 -15.17
CA SER A 428 -16.04 4.78 -15.96
C SER A 428 -15.85 3.57 -15.05
N VAL A 429 -16.56 2.46 -15.35
CA VAL A 429 -16.48 1.23 -14.55
C VAL A 429 -15.94 0.08 -15.37
N ALA A 430 -14.95 -0.65 -14.81
CA ALA A 430 -14.45 -1.89 -15.36
C ALA A 430 -14.54 -3.02 -14.33
N PHE A 431 -14.75 -4.25 -14.83
CA PHE A 431 -14.77 -5.46 -14.01
C PHE A 431 -13.74 -6.44 -14.55
N TRP A 432 -12.91 -7.00 -13.67
CA TRP A 432 -11.96 -8.01 -14.06
C TRP A 432 -11.66 -8.99 -12.92
N GLN A 433 -11.28 -10.23 -13.26
CA GLN A 433 -10.88 -11.23 -12.30
C GLN A 433 -9.43 -11.05 -11.91
N TYR A 434 -9.14 -11.04 -10.61
CA TYR A 434 -7.76 -11.08 -10.12
C TYR A 434 -7.34 -12.53 -9.88
N GLY A 435 -7.14 -13.28 -10.98
CA GLY A 435 -6.90 -14.72 -10.94
C GLY A 435 -5.68 -15.14 -10.12
N ASP A 436 -4.62 -14.31 -10.06
CA ASP A 436 -3.46 -14.58 -9.22
C ASP A 436 -3.77 -14.52 -7.71
N ALA A 437 -4.83 -13.83 -7.31
CA ALA A 437 -5.30 -13.75 -5.92
C ALA A 437 -6.33 -14.85 -5.57
N ASP A 438 -6.89 -15.50 -6.58
CA ASP A 438 -7.90 -16.56 -6.42
C ASP A 438 -7.29 -17.83 -5.81
N THR A 439 -8.13 -18.60 -5.12
CA THR A 439 -7.80 -19.98 -4.78
C THR A 439 -8.39 -20.98 -5.77
N TYR A 440 -9.32 -20.54 -6.61
CA TYR A 440 -9.91 -21.37 -7.69
C TYR A 440 -8.85 -21.76 -8.74
N GLY A 441 -7.97 -20.86 -9.11
CA GLY A 441 -6.85 -21.13 -10.03
C GLY A 441 -7.24 -21.31 -11.51
N GLY A 442 -8.46 -20.94 -11.89
CA GLY A 442 -8.94 -20.92 -13.27
C GLY A 442 -9.60 -19.58 -13.61
N ASP A 443 -9.89 -19.35 -14.89
CA ASP A 443 -10.53 -18.13 -15.36
C ASP A 443 -12.06 -18.26 -15.35
N VAL A 444 -12.76 -17.13 -15.10
CA VAL A 444 -14.21 -17.01 -15.29
C VAL A 444 -14.50 -16.05 -16.45
N GLU A 445 -15.52 -16.38 -17.24
CA GLU A 445 -15.97 -15.52 -18.33
C GLU A 445 -16.93 -14.45 -17.79
N LEU A 446 -16.48 -13.21 -17.77
CA LEU A 446 -17.29 -12.05 -17.37
C LEU A 446 -18.13 -11.58 -18.54
N THR A 447 -19.46 -11.60 -18.37
CA THR A 447 -20.43 -11.14 -19.38
C THR A 447 -21.03 -9.82 -18.95
N ALA A 448 -20.87 -8.77 -19.77
CA ALA A 448 -21.45 -7.46 -19.51
C ALA A 448 -22.99 -7.51 -19.53
N GLY A 449 -23.61 -6.86 -18.53
CA GLY A 449 -25.05 -6.65 -18.43
C GLY A 449 -25.50 -5.29 -18.95
N GLU A 450 -26.62 -4.78 -18.44
CA GLU A 450 -27.10 -3.44 -18.71
C GLU A 450 -26.48 -2.44 -17.70
N GLY A 451 -26.00 -1.30 -18.17
CA GLY A 451 -25.32 -0.32 -17.33
C GLY A 451 -24.01 -0.88 -16.75
N ASP A 452 -23.67 -0.50 -15.52
CA ASP A 452 -22.46 -0.94 -14.83
C ASP A 452 -22.67 -2.28 -14.12
N GLN A 453 -23.02 -3.30 -14.91
CA GLN A 453 -23.31 -4.65 -14.44
C GLN A 453 -22.48 -5.69 -15.17
N VAL A 454 -22.05 -6.71 -14.43
CA VAL A 454 -21.39 -7.90 -14.98
C VAL A 454 -21.97 -9.16 -14.36
N SER A 455 -21.91 -10.27 -15.08
CA SER A 455 -22.26 -11.59 -14.54
C SER A 455 -21.25 -12.65 -14.98
N PHE A 456 -21.10 -13.69 -14.15
CA PHE A 456 -20.35 -14.89 -14.49
C PHE A 456 -20.99 -16.11 -13.83
N THR A 457 -20.69 -17.29 -14.37
CA THR A 457 -21.14 -18.55 -13.78
C THR A 457 -20.00 -19.17 -12.99
N VAL A 458 -20.25 -19.56 -11.73
CA VAL A 458 -19.27 -20.28 -10.91
C VAL A 458 -18.91 -21.60 -11.59
N PRO A 459 -17.62 -21.87 -11.87
CA PRO A 459 -17.21 -23.05 -12.62
C PRO A 459 -17.59 -24.36 -11.95
N GLU A 460 -17.95 -25.37 -12.76
CA GLU A 460 -18.35 -26.70 -12.29
C GLU A 460 -17.18 -27.48 -11.64
N ASP A 461 -15.94 -27.16 -11.99
CA ASP A 461 -14.75 -27.80 -11.48
C ASP A 461 -14.15 -27.09 -10.26
N ALA A 462 -14.70 -25.94 -9.85
CA ALA A 462 -14.33 -25.27 -8.62
C ALA A 462 -14.68 -26.12 -7.39
N LYS A 463 -13.88 -26.03 -6.35
CA LYS A 463 -14.07 -26.77 -5.09
C LYS A 463 -14.78 -25.89 -4.07
N THR A 464 -15.55 -26.53 -3.21
CA THR A 464 -16.13 -25.85 -2.04
C THR A 464 -15.03 -25.20 -1.21
N GLY A 465 -15.15 -23.92 -0.95
CA GLY A 465 -14.17 -23.09 -0.24
C GLY A 465 -13.18 -22.39 -1.14
N ASP A 466 -13.13 -22.68 -2.45
CA ASP A 466 -12.37 -21.86 -3.39
C ASP A 466 -12.94 -20.43 -3.43
N THR A 467 -12.07 -19.46 -3.67
CA THR A 467 -12.45 -18.05 -3.84
C THR A 467 -12.16 -17.56 -5.25
N ILE A 468 -13.03 -16.69 -5.75
CA ILE A 468 -12.90 -15.98 -7.02
C ILE A 468 -12.97 -14.49 -6.68
N HIS A 469 -11.93 -13.74 -7.05
CA HIS A 469 -11.82 -12.32 -6.74
C HIS A 469 -12.14 -11.48 -7.98
N ILE A 470 -13.23 -10.72 -7.92
CA ILE A 470 -13.59 -9.76 -8.96
C ILE A 470 -13.26 -8.37 -8.45
N ILE A 471 -12.45 -7.63 -9.21
CA ILE A 471 -12.18 -6.23 -8.95
C ILE A 471 -13.15 -5.40 -9.77
N VAL A 472 -13.84 -4.51 -9.09
CA VAL A 472 -14.59 -3.42 -9.70
C VAL A 472 -13.71 -2.19 -9.60
N GLU A 473 -13.41 -1.60 -10.74
CA GLU A 473 -12.53 -0.45 -10.90
C GLU A 473 -13.37 0.71 -11.42
N ALA A 474 -13.33 1.82 -10.71
CA ALA A 474 -14.07 3.05 -11.02
C ALA A 474 -13.08 4.19 -11.16
N GLN A 475 -13.00 4.79 -12.34
CA GLN A 475 -12.09 5.90 -12.63
C GLN A 475 -12.89 7.11 -13.10
N ASP A 476 -12.61 8.28 -12.52
CA ASP A 476 -13.13 9.56 -13.00
C ASP A 476 -12.51 9.95 -14.36
N ASP A 477 -13.05 10.98 -15.00
CA ASP A 477 -12.60 11.47 -16.30
C ASP A 477 -11.86 12.82 -16.21
N ASP A 478 -11.23 13.14 -15.04
CA ASP A 478 -10.33 14.28 -14.95
C ASP A 478 -9.22 14.20 -16.00
N GLU A 479 -9.05 15.28 -16.78
CA GLU A 479 -8.14 15.28 -17.94
C GLU A 479 -6.66 15.21 -17.55
N GLU A 480 -6.29 15.59 -16.33
CA GLU A 480 -4.90 15.72 -15.89
C GLU A 480 -4.44 14.62 -14.93
N THR A 481 -5.27 14.30 -13.97
CA THR A 481 -4.94 13.41 -12.85
C THR A 481 -6.14 12.53 -12.49
N PRO A 482 -6.62 11.68 -13.43
CA PRO A 482 -7.76 10.81 -13.15
C PRO A 482 -7.46 9.89 -11.97
N ILE A 483 -8.42 9.79 -11.04
CA ILE A 483 -8.28 8.96 -9.84
C ILE A 483 -9.11 7.69 -9.99
N THR A 484 -8.54 6.58 -9.53
CA THR A 484 -9.18 5.28 -9.53
C THR A 484 -9.48 4.83 -8.10
N ARG A 485 -10.70 4.33 -7.87
CA ARG A 485 -11.10 3.59 -6.67
C ARG A 485 -11.60 2.22 -7.04
N TYR A 486 -11.50 1.33 -6.11
CA TYR A 486 -11.82 -0.08 -6.36
C TYR A 486 -12.88 -0.60 -5.40
N GLN A 487 -13.46 -1.72 -5.77
CA GLN A 487 -14.12 -2.59 -4.82
C GLN A 487 -13.81 -4.04 -5.18
N ARG A 488 -13.14 -4.74 -4.26
CA ARG A 488 -12.87 -6.17 -4.38
C ARG A 488 -14.08 -6.95 -3.89
N VAL A 489 -14.67 -7.73 -4.78
CA VAL A 489 -15.71 -8.72 -4.44
C VAL A 489 -15.08 -10.10 -4.38
N ILE A 490 -15.29 -10.81 -3.28
CA ILE A 490 -14.81 -12.17 -3.10
C ILE A 490 -16.01 -13.12 -3.12
N VAL A 491 -16.04 -14.01 -4.12
CA VAL A 491 -17.08 -15.04 -4.25
C VAL A 491 -16.51 -16.37 -3.75
N THR A 492 -17.00 -16.85 -2.62
CA THR A 492 -16.63 -18.14 -2.06
C THR A 492 -17.55 -19.23 -2.62
N VAL A 493 -16.97 -20.31 -3.13
CA VAL A 493 -17.71 -21.46 -3.65
C VAL A 493 -18.37 -22.23 -2.51
N GLY A 494 -19.68 -22.18 -2.44
CA GLY A 494 -20.50 -22.83 -1.42
C GLY A 494 -20.61 -24.35 -1.59
N ALA A 495 -20.97 -25.04 -0.49
CA ALA A 495 -21.28 -26.47 -0.55
C ALA A 495 -22.58 -26.75 -1.33
N GLU A 496 -22.62 -27.87 -2.04
CA GLU A 496 -23.88 -28.37 -2.58
C GLU A 496 -24.83 -28.76 -1.43
N THR A 497 -26.08 -28.39 -1.58
CA THR A 497 -27.12 -28.92 -0.69
C THR A 497 -27.27 -30.41 -0.99
N GLU A 498 -26.99 -31.29 -0.03
CA GLU A 498 -27.33 -32.69 -0.15
C GLU A 498 -28.85 -32.78 -0.46
N GLN A 499 -29.19 -33.35 -1.62
CA GLN A 499 -30.59 -33.61 -2.01
C GLN A 499 -31.14 -34.83 -1.25
#